data_c08b283a302dba8a35fe157c29055067
#
_entry.id   c08b283a302dba8a35fe157c29055067
#
_cell.length_a   1.000
_cell.length_b   1.000
_cell.length_c   1.000
_cell.angle_alpha   90.00
_cell.angle_beta   90.00
_cell.angle_gamma   90.00
#
_symmetry.space_group_name_H-M   'P 1'
#
loop_
_entity.id
_entity.type
_entity.pdbx_description
1 polymer ?
#
loop_
_entity_poly.entity_id
_entity_poly.type
_entity_poly.pdbx_seq_one_letter_code
_entity_poly.pdbx_strand_id
1 'polypeptide(L)' 'MKGKNLEELLNKRVKIKSYNNNEYIGEIVGYVPAEDNEPEMEEIDILNEKDNKNYSLFENEIVSLEIIE' A
#
# COMPACT_ATOMS: atom_id res chain seq x y z
N MET A 1 -5.45 -2.43 7.42
CA MET A 1 -5.87 -3.58 6.62
C MET A 1 -5.29 -4.87 7.20
N LYS A 2 -5.97 -5.39 8.18
CA LYS A 2 -5.49 -6.59 8.86
C LYS A 2 -5.94 -7.85 8.13
N GLY A 3 -5.17 -8.91 8.28
CA GLY A 3 -5.52 -10.20 7.71
C GLY A 3 -5.06 -10.41 6.29
N LYS A 4 -4.48 -9.41 5.67
CA LYS A 4 -3.90 -9.54 4.34
C LYS A 4 -2.39 -9.63 4.45
N ASN A 5 -1.80 -10.44 3.58
CA ASN A 5 -0.35 -10.49 3.48
C ASN A 5 0.08 -9.45 2.45
N LEU A 6 0.48 -8.28 2.94
CA LEU A 6 0.82 -7.18 2.05
C LEU A 6 2.06 -7.45 1.22
N GLU A 7 2.93 -8.32 1.72
CA GLU A 7 4.12 -8.68 0.97
C GLU A 7 3.79 -9.31 -0.37
N GLU A 8 2.68 -10.04 -0.44
CA GLU A 8 2.27 -10.69 -1.68
C GLU A 8 1.83 -9.72 -2.75
N LEU A 9 1.64 -8.46 -2.38
CA LEU A 9 1.23 -7.43 -3.33
C LEU A 9 2.38 -6.85 -4.12
N LEU A 10 3.62 -7.17 -3.75
CA LEU A 10 4.78 -6.67 -4.49
C LEU A 10 4.64 -6.96 -5.98
N ASN A 11 4.88 -5.94 -6.78
CA ASN A 11 4.83 -5.99 -8.24
C ASN A 11 3.44 -6.16 -8.82
N LYS A 12 2.40 -6.06 -7.97
CA LYS A 12 1.03 -6.10 -8.45
C LYS A 12 0.49 -4.69 -8.61
N ARG A 13 -0.43 -4.53 -9.55
CA ARG A 13 -1.10 -3.25 -9.78
C ARG A 13 -2.39 -3.25 -8.98
N VAL A 14 -2.56 -2.22 -8.15
CA VAL A 14 -3.68 -2.17 -7.21
C VAL A 14 -4.31 -0.80 -7.21
N LYS A 15 -5.54 -0.75 -6.69
CA LYS A 15 -6.23 0.49 -6.37
C LYS A 15 -6.43 0.52 -4.87
N ILE A 16 -5.96 1.58 -4.23
CA ILE A 16 -6.03 1.73 -2.78
C ILE A 16 -6.80 2.99 -2.45
N LYS A 17 -7.67 2.86 -1.44
CA LYS A 17 -8.32 4.02 -0.83
C LYS A 17 -7.83 4.13 0.60
N SER A 18 -7.34 5.31 0.96
CA SER A 18 -6.83 5.54 2.30
C SER A 18 -7.92 6.13 3.20
N TYR A 19 -7.61 6.19 4.50
CA TYR A 19 -8.58 6.65 5.51
C TYR A 19 -9.00 8.11 5.31
N ASN A 20 -8.19 8.90 4.63
CA ASN A 20 -8.52 10.31 4.36
C ASN A 20 -9.13 10.51 2.97
N ASN A 21 -9.64 9.43 2.37
CA ASN A 21 -10.31 9.42 1.07
C ASN A 21 -9.42 9.67 -0.13
N ASN A 22 -8.10 9.69 0.06
CA ASN A 22 -7.19 9.72 -1.07
C ASN A 22 -7.19 8.36 -1.77
N GLU A 23 -7.09 8.39 -3.08
CA GLU A 23 -7.01 7.16 -3.87
C GLU A 23 -5.67 7.09 -4.57
N TYR A 24 -5.14 5.89 -4.62
CA TYR A 24 -3.87 5.60 -5.29
C TYR A 24 -4.08 4.42 -6.22
N ILE A 25 -3.56 4.53 -7.43
CA ILE A 25 -3.61 3.45 -8.42
C ILE A 25 -2.22 3.27 -8.97
N GLY A 26 -1.71 2.05 -8.88
CA GLY A 26 -0.38 1.80 -9.42
C GLY A 26 0.22 0.52 -8.90
N GLU A 27 1.50 0.35 -9.17
CA GLU A 27 2.24 -0.83 -8.81
C GLU A 27 2.80 -0.71 -7.40
N ILE A 28 2.71 -1.80 -6.65
CA ILE A 28 3.38 -1.87 -5.34
C ILE A 28 4.84 -2.17 -5.59
N VAL A 29 5.69 -1.21 -5.25
CA VAL A 29 7.12 -1.28 -5.56
C VAL A 29 8.00 -1.54 -4.33
N GLY A 30 7.40 -1.55 -3.15
CA GLY A 30 8.16 -1.82 -1.93
C GLY A 30 7.29 -2.35 -0.82
N TYR A 31 7.93 -3.04 0.13
CA TYR A 31 7.25 -3.59 1.29
C TYR A 31 8.23 -3.57 2.46
N VAL A 32 7.74 -3.11 3.61
CA VAL A 32 8.51 -3.11 4.86
C VAL A 32 7.72 -3.91 5.88
N PRO A 33 8.31 -4.98 6.45
CA PRO A 33 7.61 -5.76 7.45
C PRO A 33 7.43 -4.97 8.74
N ALA A 34 6.43 -5.38 9.54
CA ALA A 34 6.06 -4.65 10.75
C ALA A 34 7.24 -4.51 11.72
N GLU A 35 8.07 -5.51 11.81
CA GLU A 35 9.17 -5.54 12.78
C GLU A 35 10.24 -4.49 12.46
N ASP A 36 10.26 -3.98 11.22
CA ASP A 36 11.25 -2.97 10.81
C ASP A 36 10.72 -1.55 10.94
N ASN A 37 9.51 -1.39 11.46
CA ASN A 37 8.88 -0.08 11.59
C ASN A 37 8.61 0.26 13.05
N GLU A 38 8.54 1.55 13.31
CA GLU A 38 8.16 2.09 14.60
C GLU A 38 7.07 3.14 14.37
N PRO A 39 5.79 2.87 14.68
CA PRO A 39 5.27 1.66 15.35
C PRO A 39 5.28 0.43 14.46
N GLU A 40 5.11 -0.73 15.07
CA GLU A 40 5.19 -2.00 14.35
C GLU A 40 3.95 -2.21 13.49
N MET A 41 4.04 -1.77 12.25
CA MET A 41 2.99 -1.93 11.26
C MET A 41 3.63 -2.18 9.91
N GLU A 42 2.98 -3.03 9.12
CA GLU A 42 3.43 -3.25 7.75
C GLU A 42 3.25 -1.98 6.93
N GLU A 43 4.14 -1.81 5.98
CA GLU A 43 4.14 -0.64 5.12
C GLU A 43 4.33 -1.07 3.68
N ILE A 44 3.60 -0.44 2.77
CA ILE A 44 3.82 -0.67 1.35
C ILE A 44 4.09 0.65 0.66
N ASP A 45 4.85 0.58 -0.42
CA ASP A 45 5.13 1.72 -1.28
C ASP A 45 4.44 1.50 -2.60
N ILE A 46 3.66 2.50 -3.03
CA ILE A 46 2.95 2.44 -4.30
C ILE A 46 3.45 3.55 -5.21
N LEU A 47 3.70 3.20 -6.47
CA LEU A 47 4.00 4.18 -7.50
C LEU A 47 2.69 4.61 -8.11
N ASN A 48 2.23 5.79 -7.71
CA ASN A 48 0.91 6.28 -8.11
C ASN A 48 0.93 6.76 -9.56
N GLU A 49 0.06 6.19 -10.37
CA GLU A 49 0.02 6.48 -11.81
C GLU A 49 -0.46 7.89 -12.12
N LYS A 50 -1.26 8.46 -11.23
CA LYS A 50 -1.86 9.77 -11.49
C LYS A 50 -0.83 10.89 -11.51
N ASP A 51 0.16 10.82 -10.62
CA ASP A 51 1.17 11.87 -10.50
C ASP A 51 2.58 11.34 -10.63
N ASN A 52 2.73 10.04 -10.86
CA ASN A 52 4.02 9.37 -11.05
C ASN A 52 4.95 9.54 -9.85
N LYS A 53 4.36 9.55 -8.65
CA LYS A 53 5.10 9.69 -7.40
C LYS A 53 4.93 8.45 -6.54
N ASN A 54 5.94 8.19 -5.70
CA ASN A 54 5.86 7.10 -4.72
C ASN A 54 5.19 7.59 -3.45
N TYR A 55 4.34 6.75 -2.89
CA TYR A 55 3.69 7.01 -1.61
C TYR A 55 3.88 5.80 -0.71
N SER A 56 4.17 6.06 0.55
CA SER A 56 4.28 5.00 1.56
C SER A 56 3.03 4.99 2.40
N LEU A 57 2.43 3.81 2.56
CA LEU A 57 1.20 3.67 3.32
C LEU A 57 1.38 2.58 4.35
N PHE A 58 1.06 2.88 5.60
CA PHE A 58 0.98 1.87 6.65
C PHE A 58 -0.33 1.11 6.54
N GLU A 59 -0.32 -0.12 7.05
CA GLU A 59 -1.49 -0.99 6.94
C GLU A 59 -2.75 -0.37 7.52
N ASN A 60 -2.62 0.43 8.58
CA ASN A 60 -3.79 1.05 9.21
C ASN A 60 -4.32 2.26 8.44
N GLU A 61 -3.58 2.71 7.44
CA GLU A 61 -4.05 3.81 6.59
C GLU A 61 -4.88 3.33 5.41
N ILE A 62 -4.88 2.02 5.15
CA ILE A 62 -5.55 1.46 3.99
C ILE A 62 -6.95 1.03 4.38
N VAL A 63 -7.97 1.68 3.79
CA VAL A 63 -9.37 1.36 4.02
C VAL A 63 -9.82 0.26 3.08
N SER A 64 -9.42 0.34 1.82
CA SER A 64 -9.76 -0.70 0.86
C SER A 64 -8.62 -0.86 -0.13
N LEU A 65 -8.49 -2.07 -0.64
CA LEU A 65 -7.45 -2.40 -1.61
C LEU A 65 -8.00 -3.43 -2.59
N GLU A 66 -7.80 -3.16 -3.85
CA GLU A 66 -8.29 -4.03 -4.92
C GLU A 66 -7.14 -4.30 -5.89
N ILE A 67 -6.90 -5.57 -6.18
CA ILE A 67 -5.93 -5.93 -7.22
C ILE A 67 -6.61 -5.78 -8.56
N ILE A 68 -6.04 -4.94 -9.43
CA ILE A 68 -6.67 -4.63 -10.71
C ILE A 68 -5.88 -5.17 -11.89
N GLU A 69 -4.87 -5.99 -11.56
CA GLU A 69 -4.06 -6.52 -12.63
C GLU A 69 -3.66 -7.94 -12.30
#